data_a14ebe3a9b527916339442c689eb0810
#
_entry.id   a14ebe3a9b527916339442c689eb0810
#
_cell.length_a   1.000
_cell.length_b   1.000
_cell.length_c   1.000
_cell.angle_alpha   90.00
_cell.angle_beta   90.00
_cell.angle_gamma   90.00
#
_symmetry.space_group_name_H-M   'P 1'
#
loop_
_entity.id
_entity.type
_entity.pdbx_description
1 polymer ?
#
loop_
_entity_poly.entity_id
_entity_poly.type
_entity_poly.pdbx_seq_one_letter_code
_entity_poly.pdbx_strand_id
1 'polypeptide(L)'
;CRIFLFWKTVIYFETAPFFVISPKLYGIYYIEEDHSMKKSRIEHVKKYSMLSLVEDLGFTLVYESSNYYHLEEHDSLKIRVNINRFYWYSKGFGGDTITLCQTLGLEKNSEFHSFIYTILYLEMRMYKNPHHEFTKIKRQERKLYLPRKDINNKKVYYYLYERGISLNIIDYFIDHEYLYQEAVHHNLVFVSYKGSQPVFISKRGSVINNRYMREQAGNDYNHCFYISHNSSLLIVTESIIDMMSLMTLTNNFKKYDYLSLNSVSHYRALFYHLEHQRIERVLLRLDNDQAGRGAVHTIVDILNKNYPYIKIDVAYPYRHKDWNDYLVYGIKQKENDIIIF
;
A
#
# COMPACT_ATOMS: atom_id res chain seq x y z
N CYS A 1 39.59 1.26 -32.34
CA CYS A 1 38.91 0.37 -33.31
C CYS A 1 39.77 -0.82 -33.64
N ARG A 2 39.49 -1.97 -33.13
CA ARG A 2 39.97 -3.25 -33.71
C ARG A 2 38.75 -4.18 -33.79
N ILE A 3 38.32 -4.43 -35.05
CA ILE A 3 37.28 -5.39 -35.40
C ILE A 3 37.96 -6.76 -35.48
N PHE A 4 37.49 -7.72 -34.70
CA PHE A 4 37.75 -9.13 -34.93
C PHE A 4 36.46 -9.80 -35.37
N LEU A 5 36.42 -10.18 -36.62
CA LEU A 5 35.37 -10.99 -37.23
C LEU A 5 35.63 -12.47 -36.91
N PHE A 6 34.72 -13.13 -36.21
CA PHE A 6 34.61 -14.58 -36.24
C PHE A 6 33.17 -14.97 -36.63
N TRP A 7 33.11 -15.86 -37.62
CA TRP A 7 31.95 -16.28 -38.36
C TRP A 7 30.85 -16.96 -37.53
N LYS A 8 29.61 -16.52 -37.62
CA LYS A 8 28.40 -17.17 -38.13
C LYS A 8 27.12 -16.48 -37.65
N THR A 9 26.32 -16.13 -38.70
CA THR A 9 24.89 -15.78 -38.70
C THR A 9 24.44 -14.56 -37.89
N VAL A 10 24.58 -13.41 -38.53
CA VAL A 10 23.89 -12.17 -38.19
C VAL A 10 22.50 -12.21 -38.82
N ILE A 11 21.45 -12.11 -37.99
CA ILE A 11 20.10 -11.93 -38.48
C ILE A 11 19.83 -10.41 -38.46
N TYR A 12 19.66 -9.82 -39.63
CA TYR A 12 19.26 -8.42 -39.77
C TYR A 12 17.76 -8.30 -39.67
N PHE A 13 17.29 -7.37 -38.79
CA PHE A 13 15.92 -6.90 -38.77
C PHE A 13 15.87 -5.44 -39.23
N GLU A 14 15.18 -5.15 -40.32
CA GLU A 14 15.15 -3.85 -40.99
C GLU A 14 14.48 -2.70 -40.23
N THR A 15 13.88 -2.96 -39.04
CA THR A 15 13.09 -1.94 -38.30
C THR A 15 13.42 -1.78 -36.85
N ALA A 16 14.45 -2.46 -36.30
CA ALA A 16 14.83 -2.33 -34.90
C ALA A 16 16.37 -2.21 -34.75
N PRO A 17 16.89 -1.21 -34.07
CA PRO A 17 18.34 -0.98 -33.95
C PRO A 17 19.02 -1.87 -32.90
N PHE A 18 18.62 -3.15 -32.72
CA PHE A 18 19.15 -3.99 -31.66
C PHE A 18 19.54 -5.38 -32.15
N PHE A 19 20.75 -5.80 -31.81
CA PHE A 19 21.23 -7.16 -32.00
C PHE A 19 20.87 -8.02 -30.78
N VAL A 20 20.23 -9.17 -31.01
CA VAL A 20 19.96 -10.20 -29.99
C VAL A 20 20.90 -11.37 -30.21
N ILE A 21 21.76 -11.64 -29.26
CA ILE A 21 22.70 -12.76 -29.30
C ILE A 21 22.34 -13.75 -28.16
N SER A 22 22.23 -15.03 -28.50
CA SER A 22 21.99 -16.09 -27.52
C SER A 22 23.23 -16.23 -26.58
N PRO A 23 23.04 -16.23 -25.25
CA PRO A 23 24.15 -16.25 -24.30
C PRO A 23 25.01 -17.52 -24.31
N LYS A 24 24.56 -18.59 -24.94
CA LYS A 24 25.25 -19.88 -24.93
C LYS A 24 26.31 -20.09 -26.00
N LEU A 25 26.45 -19.18 -26.96
CA LEU A 25 27.28 -19.47 -28.14
C LEU A 25 28.32 -18.43 -28.52
N TYR A 26 28.29 -17.18 -28.07
CA TYR A 26 29.26 -16.16 -28.47
C TYR A 26 29.46 -15.03 -27.48
N GLY A 27 30.70 -14.47 -27.45
CA GLY A 27 31.06 -13.30 -26.65
C GLY A 27 30.23 -12.06 -27.01
N ILE A 28 29.89 -11.30 -26.00
CA ILE A 28 29.03 -10.10 -26.09
C ILE A 28 29.87 -8.95 -26.67
N TYR A 29 29.42 -8.36 -27.75
CA TYR A 29 29.96 -7.10 -28.28
C TYR A 29 29.11 -5.94 -27.80
N TYR A 30 29.74 -5.00 -27.08
CA TYR A 30 29.13 -3.72 -26.75
C TYR A 30 29.36 -2.72 -27.88
N ILE A 31 28.29 -2.13 -28.39
CA ILE A 31 28.39 -0.88 -29.15
C ILE A 31 28.12 0.25 -28.18
N GLU A 32 29.13 1.06 -27.91
CA GLU A 32 29.00 2.30 -27.14
C GLU A 32 28.24 3.32 -27.98
N GLU A 33 26.92 3.43 -27.79
CA GLU A 33 26.16 4.63 -28.10
C GLU A 33 25.22 4.92 -26.92
N ASP A 34 25.43 6.08 -26.32
CA ASP A 34 24.65 6.81 -25.31
C ASP A 34 23.90 5.97 -24.26
N HIS A 35 24.53 5.79 -23.10
CA HIS A 35 24.11 4.90 -22.01
C HIS A 35 22.91 5.37 -21.17
N SER A 36 22.14 6.35 -21.61
CA SER A 36 20.88 6.67 -20.97
C SER A 36 19.76 5.76 -21.49
N MET A 37 19.45 4.70 -20.74
CA MET A 37 18.30 3.85 -21.09
C MET A 37 17.03 4.68 -21.11
N LYS A 38 16.43 4.88 -22.30
CA LYS A 38 15.26 5.75 -22.48
C LYS A 38 14.13 5.28 -21.56
N LYS A 39 13.52 6.19 -20.81
CA LYS A 39 12.40 5.93 -19.90
C LYS A 39 11.24 5.19 -20.60
N SER A 40 11.00 5.50 -21.88
CA SER A 40 9.98 4.83 -22.70
C SER A 40 10.23 3.32 -22.85
N ARG A 41 11.48 2.90 -22.96
CA ARG A 41 11.89 1.50 -23.10
C ARG A 41 11.63 0.72 -21.79
N ILE A 42 11.95 1.34 -20.66
CA ILE A 42 11.67 0.77 -19.32
C ILE A 42 10.16 0.61 -19.11
N GLU A 43 9.38 1.64 -19.43
CA GLU A 43 7.92 1.57 -19.31
C GLU A 43 7.28 0.56 -20.28
N HIS A 44 7.90 0.33 -21.42
CA HIS A 44 7.43 -0.67 -22.37
C HIS A 44 7.56 -2.09 -21.78
N VAL A 45 8.72 -2.49 -21.29
CA VAL A 45 8.93 -3.85 -20.77
C VAL A 45 8.13 -4.15 -19.50
N LYS A 46 7.75 -3.14 -18.73
CA LYS A 46 6.84 -3.30 -17.58
C LYS A 46 5.45 -3.81 -17.97
N LYS A 47 5.08 -3.68 -19.22
CA LYS A 47 3.81 -4.18 -19.75
C LYS A 47 3.80 -5.68 -20.01
N TYR A 48 4.95 -6.36 -19.99
CA TYR A 48 4.96 -7.80 -20.14
C TYR A 48 4.19 -8.47 -18.99
N SER A 49 3.30 -9.42 -19.31
CA SER A 49 2.46 -10.11 -18.34
C SER A 49 3.31 -10.85 -17.30
N MET A 50 3.06 -10.61 -16.03
CA MET A 50 3.74 -11.35 -14.97
C MET A 50 3.44 -12.84 -14.99
N LEU A 51 2.23 -13.25 -15.42
CA LEU A 51 1.92 -14.68 -15.55
C LEU A 51 2.80 -15.30 -16.63
N SER A 52 2.88 -14.67 -17.81
CA SER A 52 3.74 -15.16 -18.88
C SER A 52 5.22 -15.15 -18.50
N LEU A 53 5.66 -14.14 -17.76
CA LEU A 53 7.04 -14.08 -17.26
C LEU A 53 7.38 -15.25 -16.34
N VAL A 54 6.46 -15.59 -15.42
CA VAL A 54 6.64 -16.69 -14.47
C VAL A 54 6.77 -18.03 -15.23
N GLU A 55 5.89 -18.27 -16.19
CA GLU A 55 5.94 -19.45 -17.07
C GLU A 55 7.23 -19.49 -17.90
N ASP A 56 7.65 -18.35 -18.47
CA ASP A 56 8.90 -18.23 -19.23
C ASP A 56 10.15 -18.52 -18.39
N LEU A 57 10.11 -18.22 -17.10
CA LEU A 57 11.18 -18.53 -16.14
C LEU A 57 11.10 -19.96 -15.60
N GLY A 58 10.05 -20.72 -15.98
CA GLY A 58 9.86 -22.12 -15.60
C GLY A 58 9.41 -22.32 -14.15
N PHE A 59 8.56 -21.43 -13.66
CA PHE A 59 7.86 -21.57 -12.38
C PHE A 59 6.39 -21.96 -12.62
N THR A 60 5.78 -22.59 -11.61
CA THR A 60 4.42 -23.10 -11.68
C THR A 60 3.43 -22.11 -11.09
N LEU A 61 2.44 -21.70 -11.88
CA LEU A 61 1.36 -20.82 -11.43
C LEU A 61 0.22 -21.60 -10.80
N VAL A 62 -0.22 -21.17 -9.63
CA VAL A 62 -1.39 -21.70 -8.92
C VAL A 62 -2.46 -20.62 -8.82
N TYR A 63 -3.66 -20.92 -9.32
CA TYR A 63 -4.80 -20.01 -9.26
C TYR A 63 -5.38 -19.92 -7.84
N GLU A 64 -5.61 -18.72 -7.33
CA GLU A 64 -6.29 -18.50 -6.04
C GLU A 64 -7.67 -17.86 -6.20
N SER A 65 -7.78 -16.87 -7.08
CA SER A 65 -9.03 -16.14 -7.33
C SER A 65 -8.95 -15.37 -8.65
N SER A 66 -10.05 -14.76 -9.09
CA SER A 66 -10.13 -14.01 -10.37
C SER A 66 -9.01 -13.00 -10.61
N ASN A 67 -8.32 -12.53 -9.56
CA ASN A 67 -7.28 -11.51 -9.66
C ASN A 67 -5.95 -11.94 -9.05
N TYR A 68 -5.83 -13.14 -8.47
CA TYR A 68 -4.65 -13.55 -7.74
C TYR A 68 -4.17 -14.94 -8.14
N TYR A 69 -2.86 -15.03 -8.34
CA TYR A 69 -2.09 -16.24 -8.49
C TYR A 69 -0.93 -16.25 -7.50
N HIS A 70 -0.45 -17.42 -7.13
CA HIS A 70 0.84 -17.59 -6.47
C HIS A 70 1.69 -18.59 -7.24
N LEU A 71 2.94 -18.75 -6.84
CA LEU A 71 3.83 -19.77 -7.38
C LEU A 71 3.78 -20.99 -6.46
N GLU A 72 3.77 -22.19 -7.03
CA GLU A 72 3.86 -23.43 -6.26
C GLU A 72 5.15 -23.48 -5.44
N GLU A 73 6.26 -23.02 -6.04
CA GLU A 73 7.58 -22.97 -5.40
C GLU A 73 7.72 -21.86 -4.34
N HIS A 74 6.83 -20.86 -4.39
CA HIS A 74 6.84 -19.68 -3.51
C HIS A 74 5.41 -19.25 -3.18
N ASP A 75 4.73 -19.97 -2.31
CA ASP A 75 3.33 -19.78 -1.94
C ASP A 75 3.02 -18.37 -1.37
N SER A 76 4.00 -17.76 -0.72
CA SER A 76 3.90 -16.38 -0.18
C SER A 76 4.13 -15.27 -1.21
N LEU A 77 4.55 -15.59 -2.46
CA LEU A 77 4.62 -14.65 -3.56
C LEU A 77 3.27 -14.60 -4.28
N LYS A 78 2.56 -13.49 -4.16
CA LYS A 78 1.24 -13.31 -4.79
C LYS A 78 1.33 -12.35 -5.97
N ILE A 79 0.78 -12.76 -7.12
CA ILE A 79 0.68 -11.95 -8.33
C ILE A 79 -0.75 -11.45 -8.45
N ARG A 80 -0.90 -10.14 -8.55
CA ARG A 80 -2.17 -9.48 -8.78
C ARG A 80 -2.31 -9.11 -10.26
N VAL A 81 -3.02 -9.96 -11.01
CA VAL A 81 -3.06 -9.89 -12.48
C VAL A 81 -3.72 -8.63 -13.04
N ASN A 82 -4.78 -8.12 -12.40
CA ASN A 82 -5.51 -6.96 -12.90
C ASN A 82 -4.75 -5.63 -12.86
N ILE A 83 -3.58 -5.60 -12.23
CA ILE A 83 -2.69 -4.42 -12.17
C ILE A 83 -1.24 -4.75 -12.52
N ASN A 84 -0.94 -6.00 -12.90
CA ASN A 84 0.39 -6.49 -13.23
C ASN A 84 1.42 -6.14 -12.15
N ARG A 85 1.16 -6.58 -10.90
CA ARG A 85 1.99 -6.34 -9.74
C ARG A 85 2.11 -7.61 -8.90
N PHE A 86 3.24 -7.77 -8.21
CA PHE A 86 3.40 -8.83 -7.22
C PHE A 86 3.72 -8.27 -5.84
N TYR A 87 3.51 -9.11 -4.83
CA TYR A 87 3.99 -8.91 -3.48
C TYR A 87 4.46 -10.24 -2.89
N TRP A 88 5.66 -10.25 -2.30
CA TRP A 88 6.25 -11.43 -1.66
C TRP A 88 6.15 -11.28 -0.16
N TYR A 89 5.11 -11.86 0.44
CA TYR A 89 4.77 -11.66 1.85
C TYR A 89 5.88 -12.10 2.82
N SER A 90 6.53 -13.26 2.59
CA SER A 90 7.62 -13.74 3.46
C SER A 90 8.90 -12.90 3.38
N LYS A 91 9.10 -12.20 2.27
CA LYS A 91 10.27 -11.33 2.06
C LYS A 91 9.94 -9.83 2.27
N GLY A 92 8.66 -9.47 2.43
CA GLY A 92 8.23 -8.12 2.76
C GLY A 92 8.38 -7.09 1.64
N PHE A 93 8.48 -7.49 0.37
CA PHE A 93 8.61 -6.57 -0.75
C PHE A 93 7.74 -6.96 -1.95
N GLY A 94 7.51 -6.02 -2.85
CA GLY A 94 6.79 -6.23 -4.09
C GLY A 94 7.27 -5.30 -5.19
N GLY A 95 6.70 -5.44 -6.38
CA GLY A 95 7.17 -4.61 -7.49
C GLY A 95 6.42 -4.81 -8.80
N ASP A 96 7.10 -4.36 -9.86
CA ASP A 96 6.66 -4.51 -11.25
C ASP A 96 7.33 -5.72 -11.94
N THR A 97 7.04 -5.88 -13.22
CA THR A 97 7.55 -6.97 -14.05
C THR A 97 9.09 -7.03 -14.06
N ILE A 98 9.77 -5.89 -14.04
CA ILE A 98 11.24 -5.85 -14.03
C ILE A 98 11.76 -6.42 -12.70
N THR A 99 11.21 -5.95 -11.58
CA THR A 99 11.59 -6.42 -10.25
C THR A 99 11.32 -7.93 -10.10
N LEU A 100 10.18 -8.42 -10.60
CA LEU A 100 9.86 -9.85 -10.57
C LEU A 100 10.84 -10.65 -11.43
N CYS A 101 11.15 -10.16 -12.64
CA CYS A 101 12.09 -10.80 -13.55
C CYS A 101 13.49 -10.92 -12.94
N GLN A 102 13.99 -9.85 -12.31
CA GLN A 102 15.28 -9.91 -11.60
C GLN A 102 15.23 -10.91 -10.45
N THR A 103 14.21 -10.83 -9.61
CA THR A 103 14.12 -11.63 -8.39
C THR A 103 14.02 -13.12 -8.68
N LEU A 104 13.10 -13.54 -9.55
CA LEU A 104 12.94 -14.95 -9.92
C LEU A 104 14.03 -15.41 -10.90
N GLY A 105 14.45 -14.52 -11.79
CA GLY A 105 15.52 -14.84 -12.75
C GLY A 105 16.84 -15.18 -12.08
N LEU A 106 17.17 -14.51 -10.96
CA LEU A 106 18.37 -14.82 -10.17
C LEU A 106 18.42 -16.24 -9.63
N GLU A 107 17.28 -16.87 -9.38
CA GLU A 107 17.20 -18.28 -8.97
C GLU A 107 17.56 -19.25 -10.13
N LYS A 108 17.50 -18.76 -11.37
CA LYS A 108 17.82 -19.55 -12.58
C LYS A 108 19.17 -19.20 -13.21
N ASN A 109 19.55 -17.92 -13.18
CA ASN A 109 20.79 -17.44 -13.82
C ASN A 109 21.27 -16.14 -13.15
N SER A 110 22.57 -16.10 -12.80
CA SER A 110 23.21 -14.94 -12.17
C SER A 110 23.24 -13.68 -13.06
N GLU A 111 23.08 -13.80 -14.37
CA GLU A 111 23.05 -12.65 -15.30
C GLU A 111 21.89 -11.69 -15.00
N PHE A 112 20.80 -12.14 -14.36
CA PHE A 112 19.71 -11.30 -13.91
C PHE A 112 20.08 -10.29 -12.81
N HIS A 113 21.29 -10.31 -12.25
CA HIS A 113 21.84 -9.20 -11.48
C HIS A 113 21.97 -7.93 -12.33
N SER A 114 22.22 -8.06 -13.63
CA SER A 114 22.30 -6.94 -14.54
C SER A 114 20.90 -6.41 -14.89
N PHE A 115 20.66 -5.13 -14.60
CA PHE A 115 19.43 -4.45 -15.02
C PHE A 115 19.29 -4.45 -16.55
N ILE A 116 20.38 -4.20 -17.26
CA ILE A 116 20.41 -4.20 -18.74
C ILE A 116 20.05 -5.58 -19.28
N TYR A 117 20.63 -6.64 -18.73
CA TYR A 117 20.27 -8.01 -19.12
C TYR A 117 18.79 -8.29 -18.92
N THR A 118 18.22 -7.89 -17.78
CA THR A 118 16.79 -8.05 -17.47
C THR A 118 15.91 -7.33 -18.51
N ILE A 119 16.25 -6.10 -18.89
CA ILE A 119 15.51 -5.36 -19.91
C ILE A 119 15.57 -6.07 -21.26
N LEU A 120 16.76 -6.48 -21.71
CA LEU A 120 16.95 -7.21 -22.96
C LEU A 120 16.20 -8.53 -22.97
N TYR A 121 16.21 -9.27 -21.88
CA TYR A 121 15.45 -10.50 -21.72
C TYR A 121 13.95 -10.27 -21.90
N LEU A 122 13.38 -9.26 -21.21
CA LEU A 122 11.97 -8.92 -21.31
C LEU A 122 11.59 -8.47 -22.73
N GLU A 123 12.41 -7.64 -23.38
CA GLU A 123 12.18 -7.22 -24.77
C GLU A 123 12.17 -8.42 -25.72
N MET A 124 13.11 -9.34 -25.57
CA MET A 124 13.16 -10.57 -26.37
C MET A 124 11.88 -11.41 -26.16
N ARG A 125 11.37 -11.50 -24.92
CA ARG A 125 10.14 -12.24 -24.65
C ARG A 125 8.92 -11.55 -25.24
N MET A 126 8.81 -10.23 -25.14
CA MET A 126 7.73 -9.45 -25.77
C MET A 126 7.76 -9.59 -27.30
N TYR A 127 8.95 -9.60 -27.90
CA TYR A 127 9.08 -9.82 -29.34
C TYR A 127 8.61 -11.23 -29.77
N LYS A 128 8.96 -12.27 -29.02
CA LYS A 128 8.53 -13.65 -29.29
C LYS A 128 7.04 -13.88 -29.03
N ASN A 129 6.47 -13.18 -28.03
CA ASN A 129 5.10 -13.36 -27.56
C ASN A 129 4.34 -12.02 -27.52
N PRO A 130 4.03 -11.39 -28.67
CA PRO A 130 3.42 -10.05 -28.70
C PRO A 130 2.01 -10.00 -28.09
N HIS A 131 1.32 -11.14 -27.96
CA HIS A 131 -0.01 -11.23 -27.33
C HIS A 131 0.02 -11.29 -25.79
N HIS A 132 1.19 -11.35 -25.18
CA HIS A 132 1.37 -11.40 -23.73
C HIS A 132 1.61 -10.03 -23.10
N GLU A 133 1.29 -8.96 -23.83
CA GLU A 133 1.30 -7.61 -23.30
C GLU A 133 0.12 -7.42 -22.32
N PHE A 134 0.43 -6.99 -21.10
CA PHE A 134 -0.59 -6.67 -20.10
C PHE A 134 -1.41 -5.47 -20.58
N THR A 135 -2.66 -5.70 -20.87
CA THR A 135 -3.64 -4.63 -21.10
C THR A 135 -4.29 -4.30 -19.76
N LYS A 136 -4.01 -3.11 -19.23
CA LYS A 136 -4.62 -2.64 -17.99
C LYS A 136 -6.13 -2.60 -18.20
N ILE A 137 -6.83 -3.54 -17.57
CA ILE A 137 -8.29 -3.52 -17.55
C ILE A 137 -8.67 -2.18 -16.89
N LYS A 138 -9.31 -1.27 -17.65
CA LYS A 138 -9.89 -0.05 -17.08
C LYS A 138 -10.76 -0.49 -15.92
N ARG A 139 -10.38 -0.15 -14.68
CA ARG A 139 -11.27 -0.34 -13.55
C ARG A 139 -12.57 0.41 -13.90
N GLN A 140 -13.67 -0.33 -14.02
CA GLN A 140 -14.97 0.32 -13.91
C GLN A 140 -14.94 1.05 -12.56
N GLU A 141 -15.18 2.34 -12.57
CA GLU A 141 -15.34 3.13 -11.35
C GLU A 141 -16.44 2.46 -10.54
N ARG A 142 -16.05 1.73 -9.52
CA ARG A 142 -17.01 1.09 -8.62
C ARG A 142 -17.57 2.20 -7.75
N LYS A 143 -18.87 2.47 -7.92
CA LYS A 143 -19.58 3.38 -7.02
C LYS A 143 -19.43 2.88 -5.59
N LEU A 144 -19.15 3.80 -4.70
CA LEU A 144 -19.08 3.53 -3.27
C LEU A 144 -20.52 3.46 -2.73
N TYR A 145 -20.89 2.33 -2.11
CA TYR A 145 -22.21 2.14 -1.53
C TYR A 145 -22.09 2.04 -0.02
N LEU A 146 -22.89 2.85 0.68
CA LEU A 146 -23.02 2.79 2.13
C LEU A 146 -23.74 1.49 2.53
N PRO A 147 -23.18 0.65 3.41
CA PRO A 147 -23.89 -0.46 4.01
C PRO A 147 -25.14 0.02 4.76
N ARG A 148 -26.19 -0.78 4.73
CA ARG A 148 -27.45 -0.44 5.42
C ARG A 148 -27.18 -0.29 6.93
N LYS A 149 -27.62 0.83 7.51
CA LYS A 149 -27.55 1.10 8.94
C LYS A 149 -28.49 0.15 9.70
N ASP A 150 -28.06 -0.32 10.86
CA ASP A 150 -28.89 -1.03 11.84
C ASP A 150 -29.82 -0.02 12.55
N ILE A 151 -30.82 -0.55 13.28
CA ILE A 151 -31.74 0.25 14.11
C ILE A 151 -31.10 0.83 15.36
N ASN A 152 -29.93 0.30 15.77
CA ASN A 152 -29.17 0.76 16.92
C ASN A 152 -27.66 0.54 16.74
N ASN A 153 -26.85 1.12 17.64
CA ASN A 153 -25.39 1.03 17.63
C ASN A 153 -24.83 0.26 18.84
N LYS A 154 -25.61 -0.64 19.49
CA LYS A 154 -25.20 -1.30 20.73
C LYS A 154 -23.87 -2.03 20.64
N LYS A 155 -23.61 -2.77 19.57
CA LYS A 155 -22.32 -3.49 19.37
C LYS A 155 -21.16 -2.54 19.08
N VAL A 156 -21.42 -1.40 18.44
CA VAL A 156 -20.44 -0.33 18.23
C VAL A 156 -19.97 0.22 19.58
N TYR A 157 -20.93 0.60 20.46
CA TYR A 157 -20.62 1.09 21.80
C TYR A 157 -19.86 0.06 22.62
N TYR A 158 -20.35 -1.18 22.68
CA TYR A 158 -19.70 -2.26 23.42
C TYR A 158 -18.26 -2.48 22.94
N TYR A 159 -18.06 -2.64 21.62
CA TYR A 159 -16.74 -2.91 21.05
C TYR A 159 -15.73 -1.80 21.34
N LEU A 160 -16.13 -0.54 21.17
CA LEU A 160 -15.24 0.60 21.36
C LEU A 160 -14.99 0.90 22.84
N TYR A 161 -16.00 0.70 23.70
CA TYR A 161 -15.83 0.81 25.14
C TYR A 161 -14.82 -0.21 25.70
N GLU A 162 -14.91 -1.46 25.28
CA GLU A 162 -13.92 -2.51 25.60
C GLU A 162 -12.49 -2.17 25.08
N ARG A 163 -12.41 -1.33 24.08
CA ARG A 163 -11.17 -0.76 23.55
C ARG A 163 -10.71 0.50 24.27
N GLY A 164 -11.39 0.88 25.35
CA GLY A 164 -11.06 2.05 26.16
C GLY A 164 -11.40 3.40 25.52
N ILE A 165 -12.12 3.41 24.39
CA ILE A 165 -12.54 4.65 23.74
C ILE A 165 -13.62 5.31 24.60
N SER A 166 -13.44 6.59 24.93
CA SER A 166 -14.38 7.34 25.75
C SER A 166 -15.73 7.55 25.03
N LEU A 167 -16.83 7.55 25.81
CA LEU A 167 -18.18 7.67 25.27
C LEU A 167 -18.37 8.95 24.45
N ASN A 168 -17.81 10.06 24.89
CA ASN A 168 -17.89 11.33 24.13
C ASN A 168 -17.25 11.26 22.74
N ILE A 169 -16.21 10.43 22.55
CA ILE A 169 -15.62 10.20 21.22
C ILE A 169 -16.48 9.26 20.39
N ILE A 170 -17.06 8.24 21.00
CA ILE A 170 -18.00 7.33 20.32
C ILE A 170 -19.21 8.12 19.84
N ASP A 171 -19.83 8.92 20.72
CA ASP A 171 -20.98 9.78 20.40
C ASP A 171 -20.64 10.75 19.28
N TYR A 172 -19.46 11.42 19.37
CA TYR A 172 -18.97 12.32 18.34
C TYR A 172 -18.94 11.67 16.96
N PHE A 173 -18.42 10.43 16.86
CA PHE A 173 -18.34 9.72 15.58
C PHE A 173 -19.72 9.31 15.04
N ILE A 174 -20.65 8.93 15.93
CA ILE A 174 -22.00 8.52 15.56
C ILE A 174 -22.83 9.74 15.12
N ASP A 175 -22.80 10.83 15.88
CA ASP A 175 -23.57 12.05 15.63
C ASP A 175 -23.16 12.73 14.32
N HIS A 176 -21.85 12.61 13.95
CA HIS A 176 -21.34 13.14 12.67
C HIS A 176 -21.40 12.12 11.53
N GLU A 177 -22.06 10.99 11.72
CA GLU A 177 -22.19 9.90 10.76
C GLU A 177 -20.87 9.27 10.29
N TYR A 178 -19.76 9.52 11.01
CA TYR A 178 -18.47 8.88 10.74
C TYR A 178 -18.45 7.41 11.14
N LEU A 179 -19.43 6.95 11.93
CA LEU A 179 -19.51 5.60 12.45
C LEU A 179 -20.95 5.17 12.66
N TYR A 180 -21.26 3.93 12.26
CA TYR A 180 -22.52 3.27 12.59
C TYR A 180 -22.38 1.75 12.58
N GLN A 181 -23.42 1.04 13.11
CA GLN A 181 -23.54 -0.42 13.02
C GLN A 181 -24.25 -0.81 11.73
N GLU A 182 -23.69 -1.77 10.96
CA GLU A 182 -24.41 -2.30 9.78
C GLU A 182 -25.46 -3.34 10.19
N ALA A 183 -26.56 -3.41 9.42
CA ALA A 183 -27.73 -4.21 9.76
C ALA A 183 -27.53 -5.72 9.61
N VAL A 184 -26.62 -6.20 8.76
CA VAL A 184 -26.52 -7.63 8.40
C VAL A 184 -25.61 -8.39 9.35
N HIS A 185 -24.38 -7.94 9.48
CA HIS A 185 -23.34 -8.61 10.30
C HIS A 185 -23.02 -7.84 11.59
N HIS A 186 -23.68 -6.73 11.80
CA HIS A 186 -23.48 -5.83 12.93
C HIS A 186 -22.02 -5.34 13.07
N ASN A 187 -21.30 -5.25 11.95
CA ASN A 187 -19.96 -4.69 11.93
C ASN A 187 -19.99 -3.17 12.17
N LEU A 188 -18.89 -2.65 12.69
CA LEU A 188 -18.62 -1.22 12.71
C LEU A 188 -18.36 -0.75 11.28
N VAL A 189 -19.03 0.30 10.84
CA VAL A 189 -18.82 0.94 9.54
C VAL A 189 -18.31 2.34 9.77
N PHE A 190 -17.07 2.58 9.41
CA PHE A 190 -16.45 3.89 9.44
C PHE A 190 -16.56 4.53 8.06
N VAL A 191 -17.00 5.79 8.01
CA VAL A 191 -17.24 6.54 6.77
C VAL A 191 -16.53 7.88 6.83
N SER A 192 -15.75 8.19 5.82
CA SER A 192 -15.19 9.54 5.62
C SER A 192 -15.85 10.22 4.44
N TYR A 193 -16.04 11.53 4.55
CA TYR A 193 -16.77 12.33 3.59
C TYR A 193 -15.91 13.42 2.97
N LYS A 194 -16.21 13.75 1.71
CA LYS A 194 -15.78 14.98 1.03
C LYS A 194 -17.03 15.82 0.77
N GLY A 195 -17.22 16.85 1.57
CA GLY A 195 -18.53 17.52 1.67
C GLY A 195 -19.59 16.52 2.17
N SER A 196 -20.67 16.34 1.44
CA SER A 196 -21.74 15.39 1.76
C SER A 196 -21.55 14.00 1.11
N GLN A 197 -20.51 13.80 0.30
CA GLN A 197 -20.31 12.55 -0.42
C GLN A 197 -19.40 11.60 0.34
N PRO A 198 -19.81 10.34 0.60
CA PRO A 198 -18.92 9.34 1.16
C PRO A 198 -17.82 9.01 0.15
N VAL A 199 -16.56 9.06 0.60
CA VAL A 199 -15.40 8.79 -0.25
C VAL A 199 -14.54 7.63 0.24
N PHE A 200 -14.66 7.26 1.53
CA PHE A 200 -13.92 6.15 2.10
C PHE A 200 -14.78 5.41 3.13
N ILE A 201 -14.84 4.08 3.03
CA ILE A 201 -15.57 3.21 3.94
C ILE A 201 -14.68 2.06 4.38
N SER A 202 -14.51 1.90 5.68
CA SER A 202 -13.84 0.77 6.32
C SER A 202 -14.80 0.04 7.25
N LYS A 203 -14.83 -1.29 7.17
CA LYS A 203 -15.63 -2.14 8.05
C LYS A 203 -14.73 -2.86 9.04
N ARG A 204 -15.19 -2.98 10.27
CA ARG A 204 -14.52 -3.75 11.32
C ARG A 204 -15.51 -4.64 12.05
N GLY A 205 -15.12 -5.91 12.30
CA GLY A 205 -15.94 -6.83 13.07
C GLY A 205 -16.23 -6.31 14.49
N SER A 206 -17.44 -6.51 14.96
CA SER A 206 -17.86 -6.12 16.32
C SER A 206 -17.50 -7.15 17.42
N VAL A 207 -16.86 -8.26 17.03
CA VAL A 207 -16.42 -9.32 17.94
C VAL A 207 -14.94 -9.13 18.25
N ILE A 208 -14.60 -8.95 19.53
CA ILE A 208 -13.24 -8.57 19.99
C ILE A 208 -12.16 -9.55 19.52
N ASN A 209 -12.44 -10.85 19.53
CA ASN A 209 -11.48 -11.89 19.17
C ASN A 209 -11.51 -12.26 17.66
N ASN A 210 -12.33 -11.60 16.86
CA ASN A 210 -12.42 -11.84 15.43
C ASN A 210 -11.90 -10.61 14.66
N ARG A 211 -10.71 -10.74 14.06
CA ARG A 211 -10.05 -9.65 13.31
C ARG A 211 -10.63 -9.48 11.90
N TYR A 212 -11.94 -9.30 11.79
CA TYR A 212 -12.51 -8.93 10.51
C TYR A 212 -12.25 -7.45 10.23
N MET A 213 -11.56 -7.17 9.13
CA MET A 213 -11.38 -5.83 8.57
C MET A 213 -11.58 -5.90 7.07
N ARG A 214 -12.34 -4.97 6.50
CA ARG A 214 -12.56 -4.89 5.06
C ARG A 214 -12.80 -3.45 4.63
N GLU A 215 -12.07 -3.04 3.62
CA GLU A 215 -12.31 -1.78 2.92
C GLU A 215 -13.31 -1.98 1.79
N GLN A 216 -14.17 -0.98 1.58
CA GLN A 216 -15.19 -1.04 0.54
C GLN A 216 -14.57 -0.80 -0.83
N ALA A 217 -15.05 -1.53 -1.84
CA ALA A 217 -14.65 -1.27 -3.22
C ALA A 217 -15.18 0.10 -3.67
N GLY A 218 -14.32 0.90 -4.30
CA GLY A 218 -14.64 2.27 -4.71
C GLY A 218 -14.10 3.36 -3.77
N ASN A 219 -13.42 2.97 -2.69
CA ASN A 219 -12.75 3.91 -1.80
C ASN A 219 -11.75 4.82 -2.54
N ASP A 220 -11.74 6.09 -2.18
CA ASP A 220 -10.68 7.03 -2.57
C ASP A 220 -9.51 6.96 -1.58
N TYR A 221 -8.46 6.26 -1.97
CA TYR A 221 -7.25 6.11 -1.16
C TYR A 221 -6.34 7.35 -1.16
N ASN A 222 -6.63 8.36 -1.96
CA ASN A 222 -5.97 9.65 -1.80
C ASN A 222 -6.58 10.42 -0.64
N HIS A 223 -7.87 10.22 -0.36
CA HIS A 223 -8.55 10.85 0.76
C HIS A 223 -8.36 10.05 2.07
N CYS A 224 -8.49 8.73 2.02
CA CYS A 224 -8.54 7.85 3.18
C CYS A 224 -9.61 8.26 4.21
N PHE A 225 -9.43 7.91 5.50
CA PHE A 225 -10.34 8.34 6.56
C PHE A 225 -9.84 9.63 7.19
N TYR A 226 -10.51 10.73 6.89
CA TYR A 226 -10.11 12.06 7.32
C TYR A 226 -11.25 12.79 8.05
N ILE A 227 -10.91 13.46 9.16
CA ILE A 227 -11.80 14.34 9.92
C ILE A 227 -11.17 15.71 10.00
N SER A 228 -11.87 16.73 9.52
CA SER A 228 -11.45 18.11 9.62
C SER A 228 -12.13 18.84 10.77
N HIS A 229 -11.34 19.57 11.52
CA HIS A 229 -11.79 20.60 12.46
C HIS A 229 -11.30 22.00 12.01
N ASN A 230 -10.89 22.13 10.74
CA ASN A 230 -10.28 23.32 10.16
C ASN A 230 -8.99 23.73 10.92
N SER A 231 -8.19 22.76 11.32
CA SER A 231 -6.94 22.94 12.05
C SER A 231 -5.75 22.98 11.11
N SER A 232 -4.72 23.76 11.47
CA SER A 232 -3.41 23.68 10.83
C SER A 232 -2.51 22.56 11.40
N LEU A 233 -3.01 21.76 12.36
CA LEU A 233 -2.32 20.67 13.03
C LEU A 233 -2.96 19.34 12.60
N LEU A 234 -2.25 18.49 11.87
CA LEU A 234 -2.74 17.20 11.38
C LEU A 234 -2.10 16.06 12.14
N ILE A 235 -2.91 15.24 12.81
CA ILE A 235 -2.49 13.95 13.39
C ILE A 235 -2.71 12.85 12.35
N VAL A 236 -1.67 12.06 12.09
CA VAL A 236 -1.70 10.92 11.15
C VAL A 236 -1.51 9.63 11.92
N THR A 237 -2.45 8.69 11.78
CA THR A 237 -2.43 7.36 12.42
C THR A 237 -2.46 6.23 11.40
N GLU A 238 -2.11 5.02 11.81
CA GLU A 238 -2.23 3.86 10.95
C GLU A 238 -3.68 3.36 10.87
N SER A 239 -4.41 3.31 12.00
CA SER A 239 -5.80 2.85 12.04
C SER A 239 -6.76 3.90 12.60
N ILE A 240 -8.07 3.72 12.31
CA ILE A 240 -9.13 4.59 12.86
C ILE A 240 -9.26 4.38 14.37
N ILE A 241 -8.99 3.19 14.87
CA ILE A 241 -9.02 2.92 16.32
C ILE A 241 -7.91 3.68 17.03
N ASP A 242 -6.72 3.77 16.45
CA ASP A 242 -5.62 4.58 17.01
C ASP A 242 -5.96 6.07 16.98
N MET A 243 -6.62 6.54 15.93
CA MET A 243 -7.16 7.90 15.86
C MET A 243 -8.11 8.16 17.03
N MET A 244 -9.11 7.29 17.24
CA MET A 244 -10.07 7.41 18.35
C MET A 244 -9.39 7.32 19.71
N SER A 245 -8.34 6.49 19.84
CA SER A 245 -7.53 6.38 21.05
C SER A 245 -6.80 7.68 21.38
N LEU A 246 -6.17 8.30 20.39
CA LEU A 246 -5.53 9.59 20.55
C LEU A 246 -6.52 10.72 20.87
N MET A 247 -7.71 10.70 20.24
CA MET A 247 -8.78 11.63 20.57
C MET A 247 -9.23 11.48 22.04
N THR A 248 -9.32 10.23 22.53
CA THR A 248 -9.65 9.93 23.93
C THR A 248 -8.56 10.43 24.90
N LEU A 249 -7.29 10.30 24.55
CA LEU A 249 -6.15 10.78 25.34
C LEU A 249 -5.99 12.30 25.32
N THR A 250 -6.65 12.98 24.40
CA THR A 250 -6.46 14.43 24.17
C THR A 250 -7.60 15.23 24.79
N ASN A 251 -7.30 16.15 25.72
CA ASN A 251 -8.30 16.99 26.39
C ASN A 251 -9.16 17.81 25.42
N ASN A 252 -8.59 18.27 24.31
CA ASN A 252 -9.29 19.02 23.27
C ASN A 252 -8.94 18.45 21.90
N PHE A 253 -9.60 17.36 21.53
CA PHE A 253 -9.37 16.69 20.27
C PHE A 253 -9.74 17.56 19.06
N LYS A 254 -10.69 18.48 19.19
CA LYS A 254 -11.10 19.39 18.09
C LYS A 254 -10.02 20.42 17.71
N LYS A 255 -8.91 20.48 18.44
CA LYS A 255 -7.75 21.31 18.10
C LYS A 255 -6.98 20.76 16.88
N TYR A 256 -7.22 19.53 16.47
CA TYR A 256 -6.46 18.84 15.43
C TYR A 256 -7.38 18.37 14.31
N ASP A 257 -6.86 18.35 13.09
CA ASP A 257 -7.39 17.50 12.02
C ASP A 257 -6.80 16.10 12.18
N TYR A 258 -7.49 15.09 11.65
CA TYR A 258 -7.08 13.69 11.79
C TYR A 258 -7.12 12.95 10.47
N LEU A 259 -6.08 12.18 10.17
CA LEU A 259 -5.99 11.28 9.04
C LEU A 259 -5.62 9.86 9.50
N SER A 260 -6.47 8.89 9.25
CA SER A 260 -6.10 7.48 9.36
C SER A 260 -5.80 6.92 7.98
N LEU A 261 -4.61 6.35 7.82
CA LEU A 261 -4.16 5.74 6.58
C LEU A 261 -4.87 4.41 6.30
N ASN A 262 -5.41 3.74 7.33
CA ASN A 262 -5.95 2.36 7.33
C ASN A 262 -4.94 1.27 6.91
N SER A 263 -3.77 1.67 6.47
CA SER A 263 -2.57 0.88 6.21
C SER A 263 -1.43 1.84 5.88
N VAL A 264 -0.23 1.54 6.33
CA VAL A 264 0.97 2.34 5.99
C VAL A 264 1.19 2.49 4.48
N SER A 265 0.68 1.56 3.67
CA SER A 265 0.76 1.63 2.20
C SER A 265 0.02 2.81 1.58
N HIS A 266 -0.93 3.39 2.31
CA HIS A 266 -1.72 4.54 1.84
C HIS A 266 -1.14 5.90 2.28
N TYR A 267 0.12 5.97 2.69
CA TYR A 267 0.77 7.19 3.17
C TYR A 267 0.66 8.39 2.19
N ARG A 268 0.39 8.13 0.91
CA ARG A 268 0.18 9.18 -0.10
C ARG A 268 -1.04 10.06 0.18
N ALA A 269 -2.02 9.57 0.95
CA ALA A 269 -3.16 10.35 1.39
C ALA A 269 -2.74 11.60 2.18
N LEU A 270 -1.65 11.52 2.96
CA LEU A 270 -1.10 12.69 3.66
C LEU A 270 -0.78 13.83 2.69
N PHE A 271 -0.09 13.53 1.59
CA PHE A 271 0.32 14.56 0.62
C PHE A 271 -0.88 15.16 -0.10
N TYR A 272 -1.91 14.35 -0.41
CA TYR A 272 -3.17 14.86 -0.92
C TYR A 272 -3.79 15.92 0.01
N HIS A 273 -3.84 15.65 1.33
CA HIS A 273 -4.38 16.63 2.30
C HIS A 273 -3.48 17.85 2.46
N LEU A 274 -2.16 17.72 2.39
CA LEU A 274 -1.24 18.87 2.40
C LEU A 274 -1.44 19.83 1.20
N GLU A 275 -1.85 19.29 0.05
CA GLU A 275 -2.12 20.07 -1.16
C GLU A 275 -3.50 20.74 -1.14
N HIS A 276 -4.45 20.20 -0.35
CA HIS A 276 -5.85 20.68 -0.35
C HIS A 276 -6.29 21.35 0.94
N GLN A 277 -5.48 21.28 2.01
CA GLN A 277 -5.77 21.84 3.32
C GLN A 277 -4.62 22.74 3.79
N ARG A 278 -4.95 23.70 4.66
CA ARG A 278 -3.95 24.58 5.23
C ARG A 278 -3.28 23.95 6.46
N ILE A 279 -2.39 22.99 6.23
CA ILE A 279 -1.64 22.28 7.29
C ILE A 279 -0.26 22.94 7.45
N GLU A 280 0.12 23.23 8.69
CA GLU A 280 1.42 23.81 9.06
C GLU A 280 2.29 22.82 9.85
N ARG A 281 1.65 21.85 10.51
CA ARG A 281 2.34 20.83 11.30
C ARG A 281 1.69 19.45 11.13
N VAL A 282 2.51 18.46 10.90
CA VAL A 282 2.13 17.03 10.82
C VAL A 282 2.66 16.31 12.05
N LEU A 283 1.76 15.65 12.78
CA LEU A 283 2.07 14.81 13.93
C LEU A 283 1.91 13.35 13.52
N LEU A 284 3.02 12.67 13.22
CA LEU A 284 3.05 11.26 12.84
C LEU A 284 2.92 10.39 14.10
N ARG A 285 1.85 9.61 14.16
CA ARG A 285 1.46 8.74 15.27
C ARG A 285 1.15 7.34 14.75
N LEU A 286 2.08 6.78 13.95
CA LEU A 286 1.95 5.44 13.39
C LEU A 286 2.35 4.37 14.41
N ASP A 287 2.12 3.10 14.08
CA ASP A 287 2.43 1.97 14.94
C ASP A 287 3.93 1.85 15.23
N ASN A 288 4.25 1.31 16.39
CA ASN A 288 5.62 1.12 16.86
C ASN A 288 6.18 -0.24 16.42
N ASP A 289 5.94 -0.63 15.18
CA ASP A 289 6.49 -1.83 14.57
C ASP A 289 7.38 -1.49 13.35
N GLN A 290 7.96 -2.50 12.71
CA GLN A 290 8.86 -2.30 11.59
C GLN A 290 8.18 -1.57 10.42
N ALA A 291 6.91 -1.89 10.12
CA ALA A 291 6.17 -1.29 9.02
C ALA A 291 5.84 0.19 9.30
N GLY A 292 5.33 0.50 10.50
CA GLY A 292 5.03 1.86 10.93
C GLY A 292 6.28 2.75 10.99
N ARG A 293 7.38 2.26 11.54
CA ARG A 293 8.67 2.99 11.58
C ARG A 293 9.23 3.22 10.17
N GLY A 294 9.16 2.23 9.28
CA GLY A 294 9.58 2.36 7.89
C GLY A 294 8.75 3.39 7.12
N ALA A 295 7.43 3.42 7.35
CA ALA A 295 6.54 4.42 6.77
C ALA A 295 6.85 5.83 7.28
N VAL A 296 7.11 6.00 8.59
CA VAL A 296 7.52 7.29 9.17
C VAL A 296 8.79 7.80 8.49
N HIS A 297 9.82 6.96 8.35
CA HIS A 297 11.06 7.34 7.67
C HIS A 297 10.79 7.84 6.24
N THR A 298 10.03 7.06 5.46
CA THR A 298 9.67 7.42 4.09
C THR A 298 8.88 8.75 4.03
N ILE A 299 7.91 8.93 4.91
CA ILE A 299 7.09 10.15 4.97
C ILE A 299 7.96 11.36 5.32
N VAL A 300 8.83 11.24 6.33
CA VAL A 300 9.72 12.32 6.77
C VAL A 300 10.69 12.74 5.65
N ASP A 301 11.27 11.78 4.94
CA ASP A 301 12.16 12.07 3.80
C ASP A 301 11.43 12.86 2.70
N ILE A 302 10.20 12.45 2.36
CA ILE A 302 9.39 13.15 1.35
C ILE A 302 8.99 14.55 1.84
N LEU A 303 8.58 14.69 3.10
CA LEU A 303 8.19 15.97 3.68
C LEU A 303 9.37 16.95 3.68
N ASN A 304 10.53 16.54 4.15
CA ASN A 304 11.74 17.38 4.17
C ASN A 304 12.15 17.83 2.77
N LYS A 305 11.99 16.97 1.77
CA LYS A 305 12.37 17.27 0.39
C LYS A 305 11.37 18.18 -0.33
N ASN A 306 10.07 17.92 -0.18
CA ASN A 306 9.04 18.51 -1.02
C ASN A 306 8.17 19.54 -0.29
N TYR A 307 8.15 19.50 1.06
CA TYR A 307 7.31 20.36 1.91
C TYR A 307 8.12 20.93 3.10
N PRO A 308 9.27 21.63 2.85
CA PRO A 308 10.20 22.03 3.90
C PRO A 308 9.62 23.05 4.91
N TYR A 309 8.48 23.63 4.59
CA TYR A 309 7.74 24.55 5.47
C TYR A 309 6.85 23.82 6.50
N ILE A 310 6.58 22.53 6.33
CA ILE A 310 5.78 21.74 7.26
C ILE A 310 6.63 21.34 8.47
N LYS A 311 6.16 21.66 9.67
CA LYS A 311 6.76 21.17 10.91
C LYS A 311 6.35 19.72 11.14
N ILE A 312 7.33 18.86 11.43
CA ILE A 312 7.12 17.44 11.64
C ILE A 312 7.34 17.12 13.12
N ASP A 313 6.42 16.38 13.70
CA ASP A 313 6.52 15.83 15.04
C ASP A 313 6.25 14.32 14.97
N VAL A 314 7.15 13.50 15.51
CA VAL A 314 7.04 12.04 15.49
C VAL A 314 7.00 11.53 16.92
N ALA A 315 5.98 10.72 17.24
CA ALA A 315 5.95 9.97 18.48
C ALA A 315 5.34 8.59 18.25
N TYR A 316 5.79 7.64 19.06
CA TYR A 316 5.31 6.27 19.08
C TYR A 316 4.68 5.94 20.44
N PRO A 317 3.74 4.98 20.51
CA PRO A 317 3.20 4.51 21.78
C PRO A 317 4.31 3.87 22.61
N TYR A 318 4.63 4.49 23.77
CA TYR A 318 5.75 4.05 24.59
C TYR A 318 5.51 2.63 25.13
N ARG A 319 6.42 1.70 24.87
CA ARG A 319 6.37 0.27 25.26
C ARG A 319 5.18 -0.53 24.69
N HIS A 320 4.39 0.04 23.78
CA HIS A 320 3.26 -0.63 23.14
C HIS A 320 3.42 -0.67 21.62
N LYS A 321 2.66 -1.56 20.99
CA LYS A 321 2.67 -1.67 19.54
C LYS A 321 1.90 -0.53 18.88
N ASP A 322 0.69 -0.23 19.38
CA ASP A 322 -0.22 0.77 18.81
C ASP A 322 -0.81 1.68 19.91
N TRP A 323 -1.48 2.75 19.50
CA TRP A 323 -2.04 3.74 20.42
C TRP A 323 -3.25 3.23 21.17
N ASN A 324 -3.94 2.23 20.68
CA ASN A 324 -5.04 1.60 21.42
C ASN A 324 -4.52 0.74 22.58
N ASP A 325 -3.48 -0.05 22.34
CA ASP A 325 -2.82 -0.81 23.40
C ASP A 325 -2.27 0.12 24.50
N TYR A 326 -1.68 1.27 24.09
CA TYR A 326 -1.21 2.29 25.04
C TYR A 326 -2.35 2.89 25.87
N LEU A 327 -3.49 3.21 25.25
CA LEU A 327 -4.68 3.72 25.96
C LEU A 327 -5.21 2.70 26.97
N VAL A 328 -5.45 1.46 26.55
CA VAL A 328 -6.02 0.39 27.39
C VAL A 328 -5.12 0.09 28.57
N TYR A 329 -3.79 0.07 28.37
CA TYR A 329 -2.83 -0.12 29.46
C TYR A 329 -2.89 1.02 30.47
N GLY A 330 -2.95 2.26 30.02
CA GLY A 330 -3.05 3.42 30.91
C GLY A 330 -4.32 3.44 31.74
N ILE A 331 -5.44 2.95 31.21
CA ILE A 331 -6.70 2.79 31.96
C ILE A 331 -6.54 1.72 33.05
N LYS A 332 -6.03 0.54 32.71
CA LYS A 332 -5.82 -0.57 33.67
C LYS A 332 -4.87 -0.20 34.80
N GLN A 333 -3.85 0.59 34.56
CA GLN A 333 -2.94 1.09 35.60
C GLN A 333 -3.71 1.98 36.59
N LYS A 334 -4.51 2.92 36.10
CA LYS A 334 -5.32 3.80 36.98
C LYS A 334 -6.34 3.02 37.81
N GLU A 335 -6.97 1.99 37.21
CA GLU A 335 -7.89 1.13 37.93
C GLU A 335 -7.19 0.34 39.08
N ASN A 336 -6.00 -0.19 38.81
CA ASN A 336 -5.20 -0.89 39.82
C ASN A 336 -4.73 0.04 40.94
N ASP A 337 -4.38 1.29 40.62
CA ASP A 337 -3.99 2.29 41.64
C ASP A 337 -5.15 2.71 42.54
N ILE A 338 -6.40 2.61 42.04
CA ILE A 338 -7.62 2.89 42.85
C ILE A 338 -7.98 1.73 43.80
N ILE A 339 -7.61 0.49 43.45
CA ILE A 339 -7.92 -0.71 44.27
C ILE A 339 -6.94 -0.87 45.46
N ILE A 340 -5.83 -0.12 45.47
CA ILE A 340 -4.81 -0.17 46.56
C ILE A 340 -5.09 0.84 47.67
N PHE A 341 -6.15 1.63 47.61
CA PHE A 341 -6.65 2.51 48.66
C PHE A 341 -8.03 2.04 49.16
#